data_fa8b076379e2c1518f9900348c53bd47
#
_entry.id   fa8b076379e2c1518f9900348c53bd47
#
_cell.length_a   1.000
_cell.length_b   1.000
_cell.length_c   1.000
_cell.angle_alpha   90.00
_cell.angle_beta   90.00
_cell.angle_gamma   90.00
#
_symmetry.space_group_name_H-M   'P 1'
#
loop_
_entity.id
_entity.type
_entity.pdbx_description
1 polymer ?
#
loop_
_entity_poly.entity_id
_entity_poly.type
_entity_poly.pdbx_seq_one_letter_code
_entity_poly.pdbx_strand_id
1 'polypeptide(L)'
;MSAALTTQWLGRAYRYAAEVDSTNDQMGRWAAGGAPPGAVLLADYQSAGRGRLDRRWDAPPATSLLLSVLLRPTGWPAERGAWLTMLAGLAAAEAVETVAGLPARLKWPNDVLIEYDGEWRKAGGLLLDAALKGDRLATAILGIGLNVNIPAEALPDFATPATSLLAAGGRPVARRALLVDLLVRLEAHYEAADAGQSPAAAWSARLLTLGRAVTVSAAGSAAPLAGMAEGVDAWGRLLVRDAAGQVHTVAAGDVTLRAR
;
A
#
# COMPACT_ATOMS: atom_id res chain seq x y z
N MET A 1 19.79 -3.37 -10.64
CA MET A 1 18.40 -2.92 -10.82
C MET A 1 18.20 -2.26 -12.18
N SER A 2 19.00 -1.30 -12.57
CA SER A 2 18.82 -0.49 -13.79
C SER A 2 18.68 -1.27 -15.11
N ALA A 3 19.44 -2.35 -15.32
CA ALA A 3 19.39 -3.11 -16.58
C ALA A 3 18.09 -3.91 -16.81
N ALA A 4 17.29 -4.17 -15.79
CA ALA A 4 16.03 -4.91 -15.88
C ALA A 4 14.80 -4.01 -15.78
N LEU A 5 14.97 -2.74 -15.41
CA LEU A 5 13.88 -1.80 -15.21
C LEU A 5 13.55 -1.10 -16.54
N THR A 6 12.30 -1.21 -17.00
CA THR A 6 11.85 -0.63 -18.28
C THR A 6 11.06 0.67 -18.12
N THR A 7 10.90 1.17 -16.89
CA THR A 7 10.25 2.45 -16.59
C THR A 7 10.93 3.62 -17.30
N GLN A 8 10.23 4.69 -17.56
CA GLN A 8 10.80 5.92 -18.17
C GLN A 8 11.48 6.80 -17.12
N TRP A 9 10.88 6.95 -15.94
CA TRP A 9 11.35 7.84 -14.87
C TRP A 9 11.34 7.20 -13.48
N LEU A 10 10.40 6.33 -13.16
CA LEU A 10 10.26 5.74 -11.83
C LEU A 10 11.39 4.75 -11.53
N GLY A 11 12.08 4.93 -10.42
CA GLY A 11 13.19 4.08 -10.00
C GLY A 11 14.50 4.26 -10.79
N ARG A 12 14.59 5.27 -11.68
CA ARG A 12 15.86 5.60 -12.38
C ARG A 12 16.89 6.15 -11.42
N ALA A 13 16.47 6.98 -10.47
CA ALA A 13 17.27 7.37 -9.32
C ALA A 13 16.89 6.44 -8.16
N TYR A 14 17.84 5.67 -7.63
CA TYR A 14 17.57 4.80 -6.49
C TYR A 14 18.72 4.75 -5.51
N ARG A 15 18.38 4.48 -4.25
CA ARG A 15 19.32 4.18 -3.18
C ARG A 15 18.94 2.85 -2.55
N TYR A 16 19.95 2.12 -2.10
CA TYR A 16 19.78 0.90 -1.33
C TYR A 16 20.61 1.00 -0.04
N ALA A 17 20.03 0.51 1.05
CA ALA A 17 20.69 0.38 2.34
C ALA A 17 20.38 -1.00 2.94
N ALA A 18 21.36 -1.60 3.63
CA ALA A 18 21.12 -2.84 4.35
C ALA A 18 20.15 -2.61 5.52
N GLU A 19 20.28 -1.47 6.20
CA GLU A 19 19.44 -1.06 7.33
C GLU A 19 19.16 0.45 7.27
N VAL A 20 17.93 0.82 7.66
CA VAL A 20 17.49 2.19 7.90
C VAL A 20 16.58 2.23 9.11
N ASP A 21 16.31 3.42 9.65
CA ASP A 21 15.23 3.63 10.63
C ASP A 21 13.86 3.35 9.97
N SER A 22 13.51 4.11 8.93
CA SER A 22 12.33 3.96 8.11
C SER A 22 12.65 4.39 6.67
N THR A 23 12.19 3.62 5.68
CA THR A 23 12.38 4.01 4.28
C THR A 23 11.67 5.32 3.95
N ASN A 24 10.49 5.61 4.55
CA ASN A 24 9.79 6.87 4.38
C ASN A 24 10.57 8.04 4.98
N ASP A 25 11.11 7.89 6.19
CA ASP A 25 11.87 8.96 6.86
C ASP A 25 13.18 9.24 6.13
N GLN A 26 13.89 8.20 5.67
CA GLN A 26 15.09 8.36 4.84
C GLN A 26 14.77 8.99 3.49
N MET A 27 13.64 8.62 2.86
CA MET A 27 13.18 9.25 1.62
C MET A 27 12.86 10.72 1.86
N GLY A 28 12.24 11.07 3.00
CA GLY A 28 11.98 12.47 3.40
C GLY A 28 13.27 13.28 3.48
N ARG A 29 14.31 12.74 4.12
CA ARG A 29 15.63 13.38 4.19
C ARG A 29 16.27 13.53 2.79
N TRP A 30 16.15 12.50 1.95
CA TRP A 30 16.67 12.59 0.59
C TRP A 30 15.86 13.57 -0.29
N ALA A 31 14.55 13.62 -0.12
CA ALA A 31 13.68 14.57 -0.83
C ALA A 31 14.01 16.03 -0.47
N ALA A 32 14.30 16.32 0.82
CA ALA A 32 14.79 17.63 1.27
C ALA A 32 16.17 17.97 0.71
N GLY A 33 17.02 16.99 0.47
CA GLY A 33 18.33 17.11 -0.17
C GLY A 33 18.29 17.11 -1.70
N GLY A 34 17.12 17.24 -2.34
CA GLY A 34 16.99 17.41 -3.80
C GLY A 34 16.83 16.11 -4.60
N ALA A 35 16.33 15.01 -3.98
CA ALA A 35 16.00 13.82 -4.76
C ALA A 35 15.02 14.14 -5.90
N PRO A 36 15.22 13.58 -7.12
CA PRO A 36 14.30 13.81 -8.23
C PRO A 36 12.96 13.08 -8.01
N PRO A 37 11.87 13.54 -8.67
CA PRO A 37 10.64 12.75 -8.76
C PRO A 37 10.93 11.35 -9.30
N GLY A 38 10.22 10.34 -8.78
CA GLY A 38 10.45 8.95 -9.12
C GLY A 38 11.63 8.29 -8.43
N ALA A 39 12.34 9.00 -7.53
CA ALA A 39 13.39 8.39 -6.73
C ALA A 39 12.84 7.26 -5.86
N VAL A 40 13.59 6.16 -5.76
CA VAL A 40 13.23 4.97 -4.97
C VAL A 40 14.30 4.69 -3.93
N LEU A 41 13.91 4.54 -2.68
CA LEU A 41 14.77 4.08 -1.61
C LEU A 41 14.35 2.68 -1.17
N LEU A 42 15.30 1.77 -1.13
CA LEU A 42 15.12 0.36 -0.78
C LEU A 42 15.90 0.05 0.49
N ALA A 43 15.35 -0.80 1.35
CA ALA A 43 16.08 -1.33 2.49
C ALA A 43 15.85 -2.84 2.65
N ASP A 44 16.83 -3.55 3.22
CA ASP A 44 16.64 -4.93 3.64
C ASP A 44 16.03 -5.03 5.03
N TYR A 45 16.23 -4.00 5.88
CA TYR A 45 15.68 -3.96 7.23
C TYR A 45 15.31 -2.53 7.66
N GLN A 46 14.28 -2.42 8.48
CA GLN A 46 13.87 -1.16 9.12
C GLN A 46 13.88 -1.34 10.65
N SER A 47 14.75 -0.63 11.36
CA SER A 47 14.79 -0.67 12.83
C SER A 47 13.66 0.09 13.51
N ALA A 48 13.01 1.02 12.79
CA ALA A 48 11.85 1.79 13.23
C ALA A 48 10.81 1.92 12.10
N GLY A 49 10.49 0.80 11.43
CA GLY A 49 9.52 0.77 10.35
C GLY A 49 8.15 1.28 10.79
N ARG A 50 7.52 2.11 9.95
CA ARG A 50 6.26 2.80 10.25
C ARG A 50 5.08 2.17 9.52
N GLY A 51 3.97 2.06 10.22
CA GLY A 51 2.64 1.81 9.68
C GLY A 51 1.71 3.00 9.95
N ARG A 52 0.43 2.87 9.61
CA ARG A 52 -0.60 3.88 9.92
C ARG A 52 -0.93 3.88 11.41
N LEU A 53 -1.37 5.03 11.93
CA LEU A 53 -1.84 5.19 13.32
C LEU A 53 -0.79 4.70 14.33
N ASP A 54 0.46 5.14 14.17
CA ASP A 54 1.61 4.85 15.03
C ASP A 54 1.94 3.35 15.18
N ARG A 55 1.41 2.49 14.31
CA ARG A 55 1.79 1.09 14.27
C ARG A 55 3.19 0.93 13.69
N ARG A 56 3.87 -0.11 14.14
CA ARG A 56 5.15 -0.50 13.57
C ARG A 56 4.95 -1.46 12.39
N TRP A 57 5.83 -1.32 11.40
CA TRP A 57 6.05 -2.34 10.39
C TRP A 57 7.34 -3.07 10.75
N ASP A 58 7.23 -4.35 11.05
CA ASP A 58 8.36 -5.20 11.44
C ASP A 58 8.46 -6.41 10.51
N ALA A 59 9.68 -6.74 10.10
CA ALA A 59 9.97 -7.88 9.25
C ALA A 59 11.44 -8.30 9.45
N PRO A 60 11.75 -9.60 9.44
CA PRO A 60 13.14 -10.06 9.52
C PRO A 60 13.99 -9.48 8.36
N PRO A 61 15.28 -9.21 8.60
CA PRO A 61 16.17 -8.67 7.58
C PRO A 61 16.19 -9.51 6.30
N ALA A 62 16.19 -8.85 5.15
CA ALA A 62 16.29 -9.44 3.81
C ALA A 62 15.16 -10.39 3.40
N THR A 63 14.03 -10.42 4.12
CA THR A 63 12.89 -11.29 3.81
C THR A 63 11.73 -10.56 3.11
N SER A 64 11.67 -9.25 3.22
CA SER A 64 10.57 -8.42 2.69
C SER A 64 11.05 -7.50 1.57
N LEU A 65 10.10 -6.96 0.82
CA LEU A 65 10.32 -5.84 -0.07
C LEU A 65 9.90 -4.58 0.66
N LEU A 66 10.90 -3.76 1.07
CA LEU A 66 10.70 -2.52 1.82
C LEU A 66 11.21 -1.37 0.96
N LEU A 67 10.32 -0.51 0.51
CA LEU A 67 10.70 0.64 -0.33
C LEU A 67 9.84 1.86 -0.07
N SER A 68 10.38 3.01 -0.41
CA SER A 68 9.66 4.27 -0.51
C SER A 68 9.92 4.93 -1.86
N VAL A 69 8.86 5.47 -2.45
CA VAL A 69 8.87 6.16 -3.74
C VAL A 69 8.57 7.62 -3.50
N LEU A 70 9.39 8.52 -4.07
CA LEU A 70 9.14 9.96 -4.05
C LEU A 70 8.35 10.38 -5.28
N LEU A 71 7.18 10.96 -5.06
CA LEU A 71 6.32 11.52 -6.11
C LEU A 71 6.15 13.02 -5.90
N ARG A 72 6.04 13.76 -7.00
CA ARG A 72 5.70 15.20 -7.00
C ARG A 72 4.59 15.44 -8.03
N PRO A 73 3.35 15.08 -7.69
CA PRO A 73 2.21 15.15 -8.62
C PRO A 73 1.85 16.62 -8.86
N THR A 74 2.30 17.16 -10.00
CA THR A 74 2.08 18.58 -10.34
C THR A 74 0.61 18.83 -10.62
N GLY A 75 0.04 19.79 -9.89
CA GLY A 75 -1.35 20.21 -10.10
C GLY A 75 -2.42 19.32 -9.48
N TRP A 76 -2.06 18.21 -8.83
CA TRP A 76 -3.05 17.35 -8.18
C TRP A 76 -3.65 18.04 -6.95
N PRO A 77 -4.97 18.11 -6.81
CA PRO A 77 -5.61 18.56 -5.58
C PRO A 77 -5.34 17.57 -4.43
N ALA A 78 -5.44 18.04 -3.19
CA ALA A 78 -5.14 17.26 -1.99
C ALA A 78 -5.94 15.95 -1.93
N GLU A 79 -7.19 15.95 -2.38
CA GLU A 79 -8.09 14.80 -2.41
C GLU A 79 -7.54 13.64 -3.26
N ARG A 80 -6.77 13.94 -4.31
CA ARG A 80 -6.11 12.91 -5.13
C ARG A 80 -4.96 12.19 -4.39
N GLY A 81 -4.59 12.63 -3.20
CA GLY A 81 -3.58 11.92 -2.39
C GLY A 81 -3.94 10.45 -2.17
N ALA A 82 -5.20 10.14 -1.92
CA ALA A 82 -5.65 8.75 -1.75
C ALA A 82 -5.47 7.89 -3.01
N TRP A 83 -5.50 8.50 -4.20
CA TRP A 83 -5.23 7.78 -5.46
C TRP A 83 -3.83 7.14 -5.45
N LEU A 84 -2.81 7.80 -4.89
CA LEU A 84 -1.45 7.24 -4.82
C LEU A 84 -1.41 5.91 -4.07
N THR A 85 -2.18 5.79 -2.99
CA THR A 85 -2.32 4.52 -2.26
C THR A 85 -3.07 3.48 -3.09
N MET A 86 -4.12 3.88 -3.84
CA MET A 86 -4.84 2.95 -4.72
C MET A 86 -3.93 2.42 -5.84
N LEU A 87 -3.16 3.31 -6.51
CA LEU A 87 -2.23 2.95 -7.58
C LEU A 87 -1.17 1.96 -7.07
N ALA A 88 -0.61 2.22 -5.87
CA ALA A 88 0.36 1.31 -5.26
C ALA A 88 -0.26 -0.04 -4.90
N GLY A 89 -1.51 -0.05 -4.41
CA GLY A 89 -2.25 -1.28 -4.13
C GLY A 89 -2.49 -2.11 -5.37
N LEU A 90 -2.94 -1.48 -6.46
CA LEU A 90 -3.11 -2.13 -7.76
C LEU A 90 -1.79 -2.71 -8.26
N ALA A 91 -0.74 -1.89 -8.31
CA ALA A 91 0.58 -2.32 -8.77
C ALA A 91 1.15 -3.47 -7.93
N ALA A 92 0.99 -3.43 -6.61
CA ALA A 92 1.46 -4.47 -5.70
C ALA A 92 0.67 -5.79 -5.90
N ALA A 93 -0.66 -5.73 -6.00
CA ALA A 93 -1.48 -6.91 -6.23
C ALA A 93 -1.17 -7.57 -7.57
N GLU A 94 -1.08 -6.79 -8.64
CA GLU A 94 -0.74 -7.29 -9.97
C GLU A 94 0.69 -7.87 -10.05
N ALA A 95 1.66 -7.24 -9.37
CA ALA A 95 3.03 -7.75 -9.31
C ALA A 95 3.09 -9.09 -8.55
N VAL A 96 2.34 -9.24 -7.47
CA VAL A 96 2.22 -10.51 -6.73
C VAL A 96 1.63 -11.59 -7.64
N GLU A 97 0.54 -11.30 -8.34
CA GLU A 97 -0.11 -12.24 -9.26
C GLU A 97 0.84 -12.70 -10.38
N THR A 98 1.59 -11.74 -10.96
CA THR A 98 2.49 -12.05 -12.08
C THR A 98 3.75 -12.81 -11.65
N VAL A 99 4.39 -12.37 -10.56
CA VAL A 99 5.72 -12.87 -10.18
C VAL A 99 5.63 -14.09 -9.25
N ALA A 100 4.67 -14.09 -8.32
CA ALA A 100 4.48 -15.19 -7.39
C ALA A 100 3.43 -16.22 -7.85
N GLY A 101 2.53 -15.82 -8.75
CA GLY A 101 1.42 -16.67 -9.21
C GLY A 101 0.33 -16.84 -8.14
N LEU A 102 0.26 -15.92 -7.16
CA LEU A 102 -0.69 -15.99 -6.05
C LEU A 102 -1.82 -14.99 -6.27
N PRO A 103 -3.09 -15.38 -6.07
CA PRO A 103 -4.20 -14.44 -6.10
C PRO A 103 -4.00 -13.35 -5.05
N ALA A 104 -4.23 -12.09 -5.43
CA ALA A 104 -4.13 -10.95 -4.53
C ALA A 104 -5.42 -10.14 -4.49
N ARG A 105 -5.76 -9.66 -3.30
CA ARG A 105 -6.88 -8.75 -3.02
C ARG A 105 -6.38 -7.57 -2.22
N LEU A 106 -7.22 -6.55 -2.14
CA LEU A 106 -6.94 -5.37 -1.34
C LEU A 106 -7.94 -5.27 -0.20
N LYS A 107 -7.52 -4.69 0.92
CA LYS A 107 -8.41 -4.32 2.01
C LYS A 107 -8.29 -2.82 2.23
N TRP A 108 -9.42 -2.15 2.25
CA TRP A 108 -9.48 -0.73 2.54
C TRP A 108 -8.84 -0.42 3.90
N PRO A 109 -8.04 0.65 4.00
CA PRO A 109 -7.70 1.56 2.92
C PRO A 109 -6.36 1.23 2.21
N ASN A 110 -5.51 0.32 2.74
CA ASN A 110 -4.09 0.27 2.38
C ASN A 110 -3.41 -1.09 2.52
N ASP A 111 -4.16 -2.18 2.72
CA ASP A 111 -3.58 -3.51 2.89
C ASP A 111 -3.63 -4.32 1.60
N VAL A 112 -2.56 -5.07 1.34
CA VAL A 112 -2.47 -6.10 0.31
C VAL A 112 -2.66 -7.45 0.99
N LEU A 113 -3.61 -8.23 0.48
CA LEU A 113 -3.97 -9.54 1.03
C LEU A 113 -3.66 -10.62 0.00
N ILE A 114 -3.21 -11.77 0.48
CA ILE A 114 -3.11 -13.03 -0.28
C ILE A 114 -3.81 -14.15 0.48
N GLU A 115 -4.25 -15.16 -0.26
CA GLU A 115 -4.88 -16.33 0.33
C GLU A 115 -3.83 -17.26 0.96
N TYR A 116 -4.10 -17.70 2.17
CA TYR A 116 -3.31 -18.67 2.91
C TYR A 116 -4.24 -19.55 3.75
N ASP A 117 -4.20 -20.86 3.55
CA ASP A 117 -5.10 -21.82 4.20
C ASP A 117 -6.60 -21.48 4.07
N GLY A 118 -7.04 -21.06 2.88
CA GLY A 118 -8.43 -20.69 2.62
C GLY A 118 -8.88 -19.37 3.21
N GLU A 119 -7.97 -18.59 3.81
CA GLU A 119 -8.23 -17.29 4.40
C GLU A 119 -7.41 -16.17 3.73
N TRP A 120 -8.01 -15.00 3.60
CA TRP A 120 -7.29 -13.81 3.14
C TRP A 120 -6.50 -13.19 4.29
N ARG A 121 -5.17 -13.21 4.20
CA ARG A 121 -4.26 -12.68 5.22
C ARG A 121 -3.43 -11.54 4.67
N LYS A 122 -3.00 -10.65 5.56
CA LYS A 122 -2.19 -9.49 5.19
C LYS A 122 -0.79 -9.89 4.79
N ALA A 123 -0.42 -9.63 3.53
CA ALA A 123 0.92 -9.81 3.00
C ALA A 123 1.65 -8.48 2.74
N GLY A 124 0.93 -7.36 2.79
CA GLY A 124 1.54 -6.06 2.55
C GLY A 124 0.75 -4.90 3.13
N GLY A 125 1.41 -3.76 3.21
CA GLY A 125 0.82 -2.49 3.64
C GLY A 125 1.44 -1.31 2.93
N LEU A 126 0.64 -0.27 2.75
CA LEU A 126 1.01 0.97 2.07
C LEU A 126 0.91 2.14 3.05
N LEU A 127 1.86 3.05 2.99
CA LEU A 127 1.90 4.25 3.83
C LEU A 127 2.20 5.47 2.99
N LEU A 128 1.30 6.45 2.98
CA LEU A 128 1.49 7.71 2.28
C LEU A 128 1.78 8.81 3.28
N ASP A 129 2.94 9.45 3.14
CA ASP A 129 3.27 10.73 3.77
C ASP A 129 3.20 11.82 2.69
N ALA A 130 2.30 12.79 2.84
CA ALA A 130 2.09 13.84 1.84
C ALA A 130 2.26 15.22 2.45
N ALA A 131 2.90 16.11 1.68
CA ALA A 131 2.98 17.53 1.98
C ALA A 131 2.18 18.34 0.95
N LEU A 132 1.45 19.33 1.43
CA LEU A 132 0.64 20.21 0.61
C LEU A 132 1.29 21.58 0.44
N LYS A 133 1.00 22.23 -0.68
CA LYS A 133 1.24 23.64 -0.91
C LYS A 133 -0.09 24.27 -1.34
N GLY A 134 -0.71 24.99 -0.41
CA GLY A 134 -2.11 25.40 -0.55
C GLY A 134 -3.04 24.16 -0.53
N ASP A 135 -3.90 24.06 -1.52
CA ASP A 135 -4.84 22.97 -1.73
C ASP A 135 -4.31 21.81 -2.61
N ARG A 136 -3.01 21.85 -2.95
CA ARG A 136 -2.40 20.90 -3.89
C ARG A 136 -1.31 20.06 -3.25
N LEU A 137 -1.16 18.84 -3.78
CA LEU A 137 -0.05 17.97 -3.41
C LEU A 137 1.27 18.58 -3.93
N ALA A 138 2.21 18.83 -3.02
CA ALA A 138 3.56 19.28 -3.37
C ALA A 138 4.53 18.10 -3.44
N THR A 139 4.45 17.21 -2.47
CA THR A 139 5.32 16.05 -2.36
C THR A 139 4.54 14.91 -1.73
N ALA A 140 4.76 13.70 -2.22
CA ALA A 140 4.21 12.48 -1.67
C ALA A 140 5.32 11.42 -1.55
N ILE A 141 5.45 10.81 -0.38
CA ILE A 141 6.35 9.69 -0.12
C ILE A 141 5.46 8.48 0.09
N LEU A 142 5.53 7.55 -0.83
CA LEU A 142 4.72 6.34 -0.84
C LEU A 142 5.55 5.16 -0.37
N GLY A 143 5.37 4.75 0.88
CA GLY A 143 5.96 3.56 1.46
C GLY A 143 5.21 2.30 1.05
N ILE A 144 5.93 1.27 0.64
CA ILE A 144 5.39 -0.04 0.26
C ILE A 144 6.17 -1.10 1.01
N GLY A 145 5.48 -1.87 1.86
CA GLY A 145 6.01 -3.03 2.54
C GLY A 145 5.28 -4.29 2.09
N LEU A 146 6.02 -5.29 1.58
CA LEU A 146 5.47 -6.59 1.22
C LEU A 146 6.26 -7.70 1.91
N ASN A 147 5.58 -8.59 2.59
CA ASN A 147 6.14 -9.81 3.19
C ASN A 147 6.40 -10.82 2.06
N VAL A 148 7.66 -11.02 1.70
CA VAL A 148 8.01 -11.85 0.54
C VAL A 148 8.47 -13.23 0.96
N ASN A 149 9.61 -13.32 1.61
CA ASN A 149 10.25 -14.60 1.95
C ASN A 149 10.35 -14.80 3.47
N ILE A 150 9.31 -14.41 4.21
CA ILE A 150 9.22 -14.68 5.64
C ILE A 150 8.66 -16.10 5.80
N PRO A 151 9.39 -17.04 6.44
CA PRO A 151 8.84 -18.36 6.73
C PRO A 151 7.62 -18.26 7.67
N ALA A 152 6.71 -19.23 7.60
CA ALA A 152 5.46 -19.19 8.36
C ALA A 152 5.68 -19.06 9.87
N GLU A 153 6.69 -19.74 10.40
CA GLU A 153 7.07 -19.72 11.82
C GLU A 153 7.70 -18.40 12.29
N ALA A 154 8.17 -17.58 11.36
CA ALA A 154 8.75 -16.26 11.66
C ALA A 154 7.79 -15.09 11.39
N LEU A 155 6.54 -15.39 11.00
CA LEU A 155 5.52 -14.37 10.84
C LEU A 155 5.10 -13.82 12.21
N PRO A 156 5.04 -12.48 12.37
CA PRO A 156 4.61 -11.89 13.63
C PRO A 156 3.15 -12.23 13.95
N ASP A 157 2.86 -12.51 15.21
CA ASP A 157 1.49 -12.69 15.70
C ASP A 157 0.84 -11.31 15.92
N PHE A 158 0.20 -10.80 14.89
CA PHE A 158 -0.52 -9.54 14.93
C PHE A 158 -2.02 -9.76 15.11
N ALA A 159 -2.72 -8.77 15.67
CA ALA A 159 -4.17 -8.74 15.76
C ALA A 159 -4.88 -8.90 14.39
N THR A 160 -4.20 -8.58 13.28
CA THR A 160 -4.61 -8.94 11.92
C THR A 160 -3.70 -10.06 11.45
N PRO A 161 -4.21 -11.26 11.16
CA PRO A 161 -3.41 -12.38 10.71
C PRO A 161 -2.55 -12.00 9.50
N ALA A 162 -1.25 -12.19 9.62
CA ALA A 162 -0.28 -11.90 8.56
C ALA A 162 0.10 -13.17 7.81
N THR A 163 0.65 -12.98 6.61
CA THR A 163 1.28 -14.02 5.81
C THR A 163 2.39 -13.43 4.94
N SER A 164 3.08 -14.27 4.19
CA SER A 164 4.08 -13.89 3.18
C SER A 164 3.85 -14.63 1.88
N LEU A 165 4.51 -14.18 0.80
CA LEU A 165 4.43 -14.88 -0.49
C LEU A 165 5.05 -16.28 -0.40
N LEU A 166 6.12 -16.45 0.40
CA LEU A 166 6.74 -17.75 0.65
C LEU A 166 5.80 -18.68 1.42
N ALA A 167 5.21 -18.20 2.52
CA ALA A 167 4.32 -19.01 3.34
C ALA A 167 3.10 -19.47 2.54
N ALA A 168 2.49 -18.58 1.75
CA ALA A 168 1.31 -18.89 0.96
C ALA A 168 1.62 -19.73 -0.30
N GLY A 169 2.74 -19.47 -0.96
CA GLY A 169 3.11 -20.11 -2.24
C GLY A 169 4.02 -21.32 -2.10
N GLY A 170 4.55 -21.60 -0.90
CA GLY A 170 5.44 -22.73 -0.63
C GLY A 170 6.82 -22.64 -1.31
N ARG A 171 7.15 -21.53 -1.96
CA ARG A 171 8.43 -21.33 -2.67
C ARG A 171 8.94 -19.90 -2.55
N PRO A 172 10.28 -19.71 -2.49
CA PRO A 172 10.86 -18.38 -2.46
C PRO A 172 10.52 -17.56 -3.71
N VAL A 173 10.29 -16.27 -3.52
CA VAL A 173 10.02 -15.31 -4.60
C VAL A 173 11.22 -14.39 -4.78
N ALA A 174 11.63 -14.16 -6.01
CA ALA A 174 12.73 -13.26 -6.35
C ALA A 174 12.32 -11.80 -6.07
N ARG A 175 12.74 -11.22 -4.93
CA ARG A 175 12.40 -9.84 -4.51
C ARG A 175 12.73 -8.81 -5.59
N ARG A 176 13.81 -9.02 -6.34
CA ARG A 176 14.19 -8.13 -7.46
C ARG A 176 13.18 -8.18 -8.60
N ALA A 177 12.68 -9.34 -8.98
CA ALA A 177 11.66 -9.47 -10.02
C ALA A 177 10.36 -8.79 -9.61
N LEU A 178 9.93 -9.02 -8.35
CA LEU A 178 8.77 -8.38 -7.77
C LEU A 178 8.90 -6.85 -7.75
N LEU A 179 10.07 -6.31 -7.35
CA LEU A 179 10.34 -4.88 -7.36
C LEU A 179 10.23 -4.30 -8.78
N VAL A 180 10.84 -4.94 -9.76
CA VAL A 180 10.84 -4.45 -11.15
C VAL A 180 9.42 -4.40 -11.70
N ASP A 181 8.65 -5.49 -11.56
CA ASP A 181 7.27 -5.56 -12.04
C ASP A 181 6.38 -4.54 -11.33
N LEU A 182 6.53 -4.40 -10.01
CA LEU A 182 5.79 -3.41 -9.21
C LEU A 182 6.07 -1.97 -9.70
N LEU A 183 7.33 -1.59 -9.93
CA LEU A 183 7.66 -0.25 -10.38
C LEU A 183 7.16 0.04 -11.80
N VAL A 184 7.22 -0.92 -12.71
CA VAL A 184 6.68 -0.79 -14.07
C VAL A 184 5.17 -0.54 -14.03
N ARG A 185 4.43 -1.32 -13.23
CA ARG A 185 2.98 -1.15 -13.06
C ARG A 185 2.62 0.16 -12.38
N LEU A 186 3.37 0.51 -11.33
CA LEU A 186 3.13 1.77 -10.61
C LEU A 186 3.32 2.98 -11.52
N GLU A 187 4.35 2.96 -12.39
CA GLU A 187 4.54 4.04 -13.39
C GLU A 187 3.35 4.11 -14.35
N ALA A 188 2.94 2.99 -14.92
CA ALA A 188 1.81 2.95 -15.85
C ALA A 188 0.50 3.43 -15.21
N HIS A 189 0.21 2.99 -14.00
CA HIS A 189 -0.97 3.45 -13.25
C HIS A 189 -0.88 4.94 -12.91
N TYR A 190 0.30 5.43 -12.54
CA TYR A 190 0.51 6.85 -12.24
C TYR A 190 0.29 7.73 -13.47
N GLU A 191 0.85 7.35 -14.63
CA GLU A 191 0.67 8.09 -15.87
C GLU A 191 -0.80 8.13 -16.32
N ALA A 192 -1.52 7.02 -16.19
CA ALA A 192 -2.95 6.98 -16.46
C ALA A 192 -3.75 7.92 -15.52
N ALA A 193 -3.39 7.94 -14.24
CA ALA A 193 -4.03 8.83 -13.26
C ALA A 193 -3.66 10.30 -13.50
N ASP A 194 -2.43 10.60 -13.91
CA ASP A 194 -1.99 11.95 -14.27
C ASP A 194 -2.72 12.46 -15.52
N ALA A 195 -3.02 11.57 -16.47
CA ALA A 195 -3.89 11.83 -17.62
C ALA A 195 -5.39 11.94 -17.26
N GLY A 196 -5.76 11.84 -15.97
CA GLY A 196 -7.11 12.03 -15.47
C GLY A 196 -7.95 10.76 -15.31
N GLN A 197 -7.38 9.56 -15.53
CA GLN A 197 -8.09 8.30 -15.33
C GLN A 197 -8.17 7.95 -13.83
N SER A 198 -9.38 7.86 -13.29
CA SER A 198 -9.59 7.49 -11.90
C SER A 198 -9.25 6.01 -11.64
N PRO A 199 -8.42 5.68 -10.63
CA PRO A 199 -8.16 4.30 -10.26
C PRO A 199 -9.31 3.64 -9.48
N ALA A 200 -10.32 4.39 -9.07
CA ALA A 200 -11.34 3.95 -8.10
C ALA A 200 -12.08 2.68 -8.55
N ALA A 201 -12.45 2.55 -9.81
CA ALA A 201 -13.16 1.37 -10.31
C ALA A 201 -12.30 0.11 -10.27
N ALA A 202 -11.07 0.17 -10.78
CA ALA A 202 -10.13 -0.96 -10.78
C ALA A 202 -9.76 -1.37 -9.34
N TRP A 203 -9.55 -0.40 -8.47
CA TRP A 203 -9.23 -0.63 -7.07
C TRP A 203 -10.43 -1.23 -6.31
N SER A 204 -11.64 -0.69 -6.51
CA SER A 204 -12.89 -1.18 -5.93
C SER A 204 -13.14 -2.66 -6.26
N ALA A 205 -12.91 -3.06 -7.51
CA ALA A 205 -13.07 -4.44 -7.95
C ALA A 205 -12.15 -5.45 -7.23
N ARG A 206 -11.06 -4.98 -6.63
CA ARG A 206 -10.11 -5.80 -5.85
C ARG A 206 -10.35 -5.75 -4.35
N LEU A 207 -11.24 -4.87 -3.86
CA LEU A 207 -11.48 -4.68 -2.43
C LEU A 207 -12.28 -5.84 -1.82
N LEU A 208 -11.63 -6.61 -0.94
CA LEU A 208 -12.28 -7.63 -0.12
C LEU A 208 -13.27 -7.01 0.90
N THR A 209 -13.10 -5.73 1.21
CA THR A 209 -13.92 -5.00 2.18
C THR A 209 -15.37 -4.85 1.74
N LEU A 210 -15.61 -4.70 0.43
CA LEU A 210 -16.93 -4.41 -0.11
C LEU A 210 -17.88 -5.61 -0.02
N GLY A 211 -19.16 -5.33 0.22
CA GLY A 211 -20.19 -6.34 0.43
C GLY A 211 -20.06 -7.08 1.78
N ARG A 212 -19.25 -6.56 2.72
CA ARG A 212 -19.06 -7.16 4.05
C ARG A 212 -19.53 -6.25 5.16
N ALA A 213 -19.97 -6.87 6.26
CA ALA A 213 -20.19 -6.17 7.51
C ALA A 213 -18.83 -5.73 8.09
N VAL A 214 -18.73 -4.46 8.42
CA VAL A 214 -17.49 -3.83 8.90
C VAL A 214 -17.72 -3.09 10.20
N THR A 215 -16.65 -2.94 10.97
CA THR A 215 -16.54 -1.93 12.01
C THR A 215 -15.38 -1.01 11.64
N VAL A 216 -15.66 0.29 11.54
CA VAL A 216 -14.67 1.31 11.16
C VAL A 216 -14.35 2.16 12.38
N SER A 217 -13.09 2.18 12.78
CA SER A 217 -12.57 3.08 13.81
C SER A 217 -11.85 4.25 13.12
N ALA A 218 -12.46 5.43 13.14
CA ALA A 218 -11.85 6.64 12.58
C ALA A 218 -11.17 7.43 13.69
N ALA A 219 -10.02 8.05 13.37
CA ALA A 219 -9.34 8.94 14.30
C ALA A 219 -10.27 10.14 14.66
N GLY A 220 -10.40 10.44 15.96
CA GLY A 220 -11.26 11.53 16.45
C GLY A 220 -12.75 11.18 16.54
N SER A 221 -13.18 9.97 16.21
CA SER A 221 -14.56 9.52 16.41
C SER A 221 -14.74 8.93 17.81
N ALA A 222 -15.80 9.36 18.51
CA ALA A 222 -16.11 8.89 19.86
C ALA A 222 -16.54 7.41 19.91
N ALA A 223 -17.08 6.87 18.79
CA ALA A 223 -17.51 5.48 18.69
C ALA A 223 -17.20 4.91 17.29
N PRO A 224 -16.90 3.60 17.21
CA PRO A 224 -16.75 2.91 15.94
C PRO A 224 -18.06 2.91 15.13
N LEU A 225 -17.96 3.15 13.83
CA LEU A 225 -19.08 2.99 12.90
C LEU A 225 -19.21 1.52 12.49
N ALA A 226 -20.35 0.91 12.75
CA ALA A 226 -20.68 -0.44 12.32
C ALA A 226 -21.71 -0.40 11.18
N GLY A 227 -21.50 -1.21 10.13
CA GLY A 227 -22.42 -1.24 9.00
C GLY A 227 -21.95 -2.15 7.87
N MET A 228 -22.62 -2.03 6.72
CA MET A 228 -22.26 -2.72 5.48
C MET A 228 -21.39 -1.81 4.62
N ALA A 229 -20.22 -2.27 4.20
CA ALA A 229 -19.37 -1.56 3.25
C ALA A 229 -19.92 -1.74 1.85
N GLU A 230 -20.58 -0.71 1.29
CA GLU A 230 -21.29 -0.81 0.01
C GLU A 230 -20.42 -0.45 -1.19
N GLY A 231 -19.46 0.43 -1.01
CA GLY A 231 -18.64 0.93 -2.11
C GLY A 231 -17.56 1.88 -1.65
N VAL A 232 -16.91 2.48 -2.62
CA VAL A 232 -16.02 3.63 -2.42
C VAL A 232 -16.40 4.73 -3.42
N ASP A 233 -16.18 5.98 -3.04
CA ASP A 233 -16.37 7.08 -3.96
C ASP A 233 -15.15 7.30 -4.89
N ALA A 234 -15.21 8.32 -5.74
CA ALA A 234 -14.14 8.65 -6.69
C ALA A 234 -12.79 8.97 -6.02
N TRP A 235 -12.81 9.32 -4.74
CA TRP A 235 -11.63 9.63 -3.93
C TRP A 235 -11.18 8.46 -3.06
N GLY A 236 -11.85 7.29 -3.15
CA GLY A 236 -11.55 6.10 -2.38
C GLY A 236 -12.02 6.14 -0.94
N ARG A 237 -12.90 7.07 -0.59
CA ARG A 237 -13.54 7.08 0.72
C ARG A 237 -14.56 5.95 0.80
N LEU A 238 -14.54 5.20 1.91
CA LEU A 238 -15.44 4.07 2.10
C LEU A 238 -16.86 4.53 2.39
N LEU A 239 -17.83 3.94 1.71
CA LEU A 239 -19.25 4.16 1.93
C LEU A 239 -19.79 3.02 2.79
N VAL A 240 -20.26 3.35 3.98
CA VAL A 240 -20.76 2.39 4.97
C VAL A 240 -22.22 2.71 5.28
N ARG A 241 -23.12 1.75 5.03
CA ARG A 241 -24.52 1.85 5.42
C ARG A 241 -24.70 1.28 6.82
N ASP A 242 -25.22 2.07 7.74
CA ASP A 242 -25.50 1.64 9.10
C ASP A 242 -26.86 0.91 9.20
N ALA A 243 -27.19 0.45 10.41
CA ALA A 243 -28.44 -0.27 10.68
C ALA A 243 -29.71 0.60 10.52
N ALA A 244 -29.58 1.93 10.57
CA ALA A 244 -30.66 2.87 10.33
C ALA A 244 -30.88 3.17 8.82
N GLY A 245 -30.02 2.59 7.94
CA GLY A 245 -30.08 2.80 6.50
C GLY A 245 -29.32 4.04 6.03
N GLN A 246 -28.66 4.79 6.91
CA GLN A 246 -27.87 5.96 6.58
C GLN A 246 -26.52 5.56 5.99
N VAL A 247 -26.10 6.22 4.91
CA VAL A 247 -24.78 6.04 4.32
C VAL A 247 -23.79 7.06 4.87
N HIS A 248 -22.72 6.57 5.46
CA HIS A 248 -21.61 7.37 6.00
C HIS A 248 -20.43 7.29 5.06
N THR A 249 -19.79 8.42 4.79
CA THR A 249 -18.56 8.51 4.00
C THR A 249 -17.36 8.61 4.92
N VAL A 250 -16.47 7.60 4.87
CA VAL A 250 -15.30 7.51 5.72
C VAL A 250 -14.03 7.77 4.89
N ALA A 251 -13.33 8.87 5.19
CA ALA A 251 -12.12 9.26 4.47
C ALA A 251 -10.86 8.53 4.97
N ALA A 252 -10.79 8.22 6.27
CA ALA A 252 -9.67 7.55 6.92
C ALA A 252 -10.15 6.74 8.14
N GLY A 253 -9.46 5.66 8.45
CA GLY A 253 -9.77 4.81 9.59
C GLY A 253 -9.19 3.41 9.42
N ASP A 254 -9.40 2.58 10.45
CA ASP A 254 -9.12 1.15 10.39
C ASP A 254 -10.43 0.38 10.22
N VAL A 255 -10.41 -0.61 9.37
CA VAL A 255 -11.54 -1.49 9.12
C VAL A 255 -11.28 -2.87 9.72
N THR A 256 -12.17 -3.32 10.59
CA THR A 256 -12.28 -4.71 11.01
C THR A 256 -13.42 -5.36 10.22
N LEU A 257 -13.10 -6.44 9.50
CA LEU A 257 -14.11 -7.26 8.84
C LEU A 257 -14.74 -8.16 9.91
N ARG A 258 -16.08 -8.15 10.01
CA ARG A 258 -16.76 -9.09 10.88
C ARG A 258 -16.79 -10.47 10.22
N ALA A 259 -16.59 -11.51 11.00
CA ALA A 259 -16.81 -12.88 10.55
C ALA A 259 -18.26 -13.02 10.03
N ARG A 260 -18.42 -13.83 8.99
CA ARG A 260 -19.75 -14.19 8.47
C ARG A 260 -20.49 -15.07 9.46
#